data_eb08b7c076d30362a3215f9b139014e1
#
_entry.id   eb08b7c076d30362a3215f9b139014e1
#
_cell.length_a   1.000
_cell.length_b   1.000
_cell.length_c   1.000
_cell.angle_alpha   90.00
_cell.angle_beta   90.00
_cell.angle_gamma   90.00
#
_symmetry.space_group_name_H-M   'P 1'
#
loop_
_entity.id
_entity.type
_entity.pdbx_description
1 polymer ?
#
loop_
_entity_poly.entity_id
_entity_poly.type
_entity_poly.pdbx_seq_one_letter_code
_entity_poly.pdbx_strand_id
1 'polypeptide(L)'
;MTVLYAVIGLVAVFAIAAVVIGREARRLDAVPPRPVFDMDEAVAWVAEHLPYEVSAVLSHADVRSIIDWNLEYFRSKGVSGNGSSPHLDAQVVVGGAETVDWVMAKAEQTGASYTAAQIHAVLDAQMTYLEVIGAIGPEAAPGE
;
A
#
# COMPACT_ATOMS: atom_id res chain seq x y z
N MET A 1 -31.82 14.20 50.82
CA MET A 1 -30.34 14.09 50.63
C MET A 1 -30.00 12.97 49.68
N THR A 2 -30.55 11.77 49.78
CA THR A 2 -30.25 10.60 48.94
C THR A 2 -30.44 10.84 47.43
N VAL A 3 -31.53 11.54 47.05
CA VAL A 3 -31.80 11.87 45.63
C VAL A 3 -30.73 12.79 45.05
N LEU A 4 -30.23 13.76 45.84
CA LEU A 4 -29.18 14.69 45.41
C LEU A 4 -27.87 13.95 45.10
N TYR A 5 -27.47 13.04 45.96
CA TYR A 5 -26.26 12.21 45.72
C TYR A 5 -26.41 11.28 44.53
N ALA A 6 -27.61 10.73 44.30
CA ALA A 6 -27.91 9.90 43.14
C ALA A 6 -27.79 10.70 41.82
N VAL A 7 -28.29 11.92 41.78
CA VAL A 7 -28.20 12.80 40.62
C VAL A 7 -26.72 13.21 40.36
N ILE A 8 -25.97 13.58 41.39
CA ILE A 8 -24.54 13.92 41.27
C ILE A 8 -23.75 12.72 40.74
N GLY A 9 -24.00 11.51 41.28
CA GLY A 9 -23.36 10.28 40.80
C GLY A 9 -23.65 10.00 39.33
N LEU A 10 -24.90 10.15 38.91
CA LEU A 10 -25.31 9.94 37.52
C LEU A 10 -24.62 10.94 36.56
N VAL A 11 -24.58 12.22 36.95
CA VAL A 11 -23.89 13.27 36.15
C VAL A 11 -22.41 12.98 36.06
N ALA A 12 -21.76 12.56 37.15
CA ALA A 12 -20.35 12.22 37.16
C ALA A 12 -20.04 11.04 36.21
N VAL A 13 -20.84 9.99 36.26
CA VAL A 13 -20.70 8.82 35.37
C VAL A 13 -20.87 9.24 33.90
N PHE A 14 -21.87 10.07 33.62
CA PHE A 14 -22.11 10.55 32.25
C PHE A 14 -20.97 11.42 31.74
N ALA A 15 -20.40 12.29 32.58
CA ALA A 15 -19.25 13.13 32.23
C ALA A 15 -18.01 12.29 31.94
N ILE A 16 -17.74 11.25 32.74
CA ILE A 16 -16.62 10.34 32.51
C ILE A 16 -16.81 9.58 31.20
N ALA A 17 -18.01 9.03 30.95
CA ALA A 17 -18.32 8.32 29.72
C ALA A 17 -18.16 9.23 28.48
N ALA A 18 -18.64 10.46 28.54
CA ALA A 18 -18.50 11.43 27.45
C ALA A 18 -17.03 11.78 27.16
N VAL A 19 -16.20 11.92 28.20
CA VAL A 19 -14.75 12.18 28.04
C VAL A 19 -14.05 10.98 27.42
N VAL A 20 -14.35 9.77 27.87
CA VAL A 20 -13.73 8.53 27.36
C VAL A 20 -14.11 8.31 25.90
N ILE A 21 -15.40 8.42 25.57
CA ILE A 21 -15.91 8.27 24.19
C ILE A 21 -15.34 9.38 23.29
N GLY A 22 -15.31 10.61 23.77
CA GLY A 22 -14.76 11.74 23.00
C GLY A 22 -13.26 11.63 22.73
N ARG A 23 -12.49 11.04 23.65
CA ARG A 23 -11.06 10.77 23.41
C ARG A 23 -10.85 9.62 22.42
N GLU A 24 -11.66 8.57 22.52
CA GLU A 24 -11.56 7.42 21.60
C GLU A 24 -12.04 7.80 20.19
N ALA A 25 -13.10 8.57 20.06
CA ALA A 25 -13.56 9.10 18.78
C ALA A 25 -12.47 9.95 18.10
N ARG A 26 -11.83 10.86 18.84
CA ARG A 26 -10.69 11.65 18.31
C ARG A 26 -9.46 10.82 17.95
N ARG A 27 -9.23 9.73 18.66
CA ARG A 27 -8.14 8.80 18.35
C ARG A 27 -8.42 8.02 17.07
N LEU A 28 -9.67 7.65 16.82
CA LEU A 28 -10.11 6.99 15.58
C LEU A 28 -10.07 7.94 14.38
N ASP A 29 -10.44 9.23 14.57
CA ASP A 29 -10.29 10.26 13.55
C ASP A 29 -8.83 10.59 13.20
N ALA A 30 -7.91 10.35 14.14
CA ALA A 30 -6.47 10.58 13.95
C ALA A 30 -5.75 9.39 13.29
N VAL A 31 -6.41 8.24 13.14
CA VAL A 31 -5.88 7.11 12.36
C VAL A 31 -6.18 7.40 10.90
N PRO A 32 -5.16 7.68 10.06
CA PRO A 32 -5.40 7.88 8.64
C PRO A 32 -6.12 6.64 8.09
N PRO A 33 -7.11 6.83 7.19
CA PRO A 33 -7.77 5.71 6.55
C PRO A 33 -6.71 4.79 5.97
N ARG A 34 -6.81 3.48 6.25
CA ARG A 34 -5.86 2.52 5.70
C ARG A 34 -5.88 2.67 4.18
N PRO A 35 -4.72 2.84 3.55
CA PRO A 35 -4.67 2.95 2.11
C PRO A 35 -5.27 1.68 1.51
N VAL A 36 -6.31 1.85 0.71
CA VAL A 36 -6.91 0.77 -0.07
C VAL A 36 -6.23 0.82 -1.42
N PHE A 37 -5.50 -0.23 -1.75
CA PHE A 37 -4.91 -0.36 -3.07
C PHE A 37 -6.02 -0.63 -4.09
N ASP A 38 -6.25 0.32 -4.99
CA ASP A 38 -7.15 0.17 -6.13
C ASP A 38 -6.30 -0.06 -7.38
N MET A 39 -6.54 -1.19 -8.06
CA MET A 39 -5.76 -1.57 -9.24
C MET A 39 -5.99 -0.61 -10.41
N ASP A 40 -7.21 -0.14 -10.63
CA ASP A 40 -7.53 0.73 -11.76
C ASP A 40 -6.90 2.10 -11.57
N GLU A 41 -6.95 2.63 -10.35
CA GLU A 41 -6.28 3.87 -9.98
C GLU A 41 -4.75 3.74 -10.08
N ALA A 42 -4.18 2.64 -9.57
CA ALA A 42 -2.75 2.38 -9.66
C ALA A 42 -2.26 2.33 -11.11
N VAL A 43 -2.97 1.62 -11.99
CA VAL A 43 -2.62 1.53 -13.42
C VAL A 43 -2.68 2.89 -14.09
N ALA A 44 -3.73 3.68 -13.85
CA ALA A 44 -3.87 5.00 -14.42
C ALA A 44 -2.73 5.92 -13.95
N TRP A 45 -2.49 5.95 -12.64
CA TRP A 45 -1.44 6.77 -12.04
C TRP A 45 -0.04 6.39 -12.56
N VAL A 46 0.29 5.09 -12.57
CA VAL A 46 1.57 4.59 -13.08
C VAL A 46 1.75 4.97 -14.54
N ALA A 47 0.74 4.73 -15.39
CA ALA A 47 0.82 5.06 -16.82
C ALA A 47 1.09 6.56 -17.07
N GLU A 48 0.53 7.45 -16.24
CA GLU A 48 0.77 8.90 -16.33
C GLU A 48 2.18 9.31 -15.86
N HIS A 49 2.81 8.51 -14.98
CA HIS A 49 4.12 8.84 -14.42
C HIS A 49 5.28 8.08 -15.07
N LEU A 50 5.00 7.26 -16.10
CA LEU A 50 6.07 6.60 -16.86
C LEU A 50 6.86 7.60 -17.70
N PRO A 51 8.18 7.36 -17.90
CA PRO A 51 8.97 8.08 -18.91
C PRO A 51 8.30 8.00 -20.29
N TYR A 52 8.39 9.08 -21.07
CA TYR A 52 7.74 9.17 -22.39
C TYR A 52 8.07 7.99 -23.32
N GLU A 53 9.33 7.55 -23.33
CA GLU A 53 9.78 6.43 -24.17
C GLU A 53 9.10 5.10 -23.79
N VAL A 54 8.73 4.94 -22.52
CA VAL A 54 8.04 3.75 -22.01
C VAL A 54 6.53 3.86 -22.22
N SER A 55 5.95 5.01 -21.90
CA SER A 55 4.51 5.25 -22.06
C SER A 55 4.07 5.28 -23.54
N ALA A 56 4.98 5.59 -24.46
CA ALA A 56 4.70 5.55 -25.90
C ALA A 56 4.51 4.13 -26.46
N VAL A 57 4.99 3.11 -25.77
CA VAL A 57 4.99 1.71 -26.25
C VAL A 57 4.18 0.75 -25.37
N LEU A 58 3.95 1.10 -24.10
CA LEU A 58 3.15 0.29 -23.19
C LEU A 58 1.71 0.81 -23.13
N SER A 59 0.75 -0.08 -23.34
CA SER A 59 -0.66 0.21 -23.08
C SER A 59 -0.98 0.10 -21.57
N HIS A 60 -2.14 0.64 -21.17
CA HIS A 60 -2.65 0.44 -19.80
C HIS A 60 -2.83 -1.04 -19.46
N ALA A 61 -3.14 -1.89 -20.45
CA ALA A 61 -3.24 -3.33 -20.25
C ALA A 61 -1.88 -3.97 -19.97
N ASP A 62 -0.82 -3.50 -20.62
CA ASP A 62 0.54 -3.96 -20.35
C ASP A 62 0.99 -3.56 -18.94
N VAL A 63 0.76 -2.28 -18.57
CA VAL A 63 1.05 -1.77 -17.22
C VAL A 63 0.31 -2.60 -16.16
N ARG A 64 -0.98 -2.90 -16.38
CA ARG A 64 -1.78 -3.75 -15.49
C ARG A 64 -1.16 -5.14 -15.33
N SER A 65 -0.79 -5.77 -16.43
CA SER A 65 -0.19 -7.12 -16.39
C SER A 65 1.11 -7.14 -15.60
N ILE A 66 1.97 -6.16 -15.80
CA ILE A 66 3.24 -6.03 -15.06
C ILE A 66 2.98 -5.85 -13.56
N ILE A 67 2.03 -4.98 -13.18
CA ILE A 67 1.65 -4.76 -11.78
C ILE A 67 1.06 -6.04 -11.17
N ASP A 68 0.16 -6.74 -11.87
CA ASP A 68 -0.44 -7.99 -11.39
C ASP A 68 0.62 -9.07 -11.13
N TRP A 69 1.57 -9.24 -12.05
CA TRP A 69 2.67 -10.20 -11.87
C TRP A 69 3.59 -9.81 -10.72
N ASN A 70 3.86 -8.52 -10.54
CA ASN A 70 4.62 -8.04 -9.39
C ASN A 70 3.92 -8.37 -8.06
N LEU A 71 2.61 -8.15 -7.99
CA LEU A 71 1.80 -8.50 -6.82
C LEU A 71 1.76 -10.02 -6.58
N GLU A 72 1.72 -10.83 -7.66
CA GLU A 72 1.83 -12.29 -7.57
C GLU A 72 3.19 -12.71 -7.01
N TYR A 73 4.27 -12.06 -7.47
CA TYR A 73 5.61 -12.28 -6.92
C TYR A 73 5.65 -12.03 -5.40
N PHE A 74 5.11 -10.90 -4.94
CA PHE A 74 5.06 -10.62 -3.49
C PHE A 74 4.25 -11.64 -2.71
N ARG A 75 3.10 -12.06 -3.23
CA ARG A 75 2.31 -13.13 -2.59
C ARG A 75 3.11 -14.42 -2.50
N SER A 76 3.88 -14.76 -3.52
CA SER A 76 4.74 -15.96 -3.54
C SER A 76 5.87 -15.89 -2.49
N LYS A 77 6.33 -14.68 -2.14
CA LYS A 77 7.32 -14.43 -1.10
C LYS A 77 6.70 -14.25 0.30
N GLY A 78 5.39 -14.45 0.45
CA GLY A 78 4.69 -14.35 1.73
C GLY A 78 4.30 -12.93 2.15
N VAL A 79 4.44 -11.95 1.27
CA VAL A 79 3.96 -10.59 1.52
C VAL A 79 2.44 -10.56 1.31
N SER A 80 1.69 -10.62 2.40
CA SER A 80 0.21 -10.55 2.34
C SER A 80 -0.23 -9.10 2.39
N GLY A 81 -1.01 -8.64 1.41
CA GLY A 81 -1.55 -7.28 1.34
C GLY A 81 -2.60 -6.92 2.40
N ASN A 82 -2.83 -7.76 3.41
CA ASN A 82 -3.93 -7.61 4.36
C ASN A 82 -3.49 -7.27 5.80
N GLY A 83 -2.44 -6.44 5.96
CA GLY A 83 -2.14 -5.83 7.27
C GLY A 83 -1.78 -6.79 8.43
N SER A 84 -1.73 -8.07 8.16
CA SER A 84 -1.14 -9.05 9.06
C SER A 84 0.34 -9.08 8.74
N SER A 85 1.16 -8.41 9.55
CA SER A 85 2.61 -8.46 9.39
C SER A 85 3.07 -9.91 9.45
N PRO A 86 3.42 -10.56 8.33
CA PRO A 86 4.30 -11.70 8.42
C PRO A 86 5.63 -11.15 8.91
N HIS A 87 6.26 -11.82 9.82
CA HIS A 87 7.66 -11.62 10.13
C HIS A 87 8.42 -11.87 8.82
N LEU A 88 8.76 -10.80 8.12
CA LEU A 88 9.61 -10.90 6.94
C LEU A 88 11.04 -11.10 7.45
N ASP A 89 11.45 -12.37 7.57
CA ASP A 89 12.85 -12.73 7.86
C ASP A 89 13.78 -12.38 6.67
N ALA A 90 13.21 -11.89 5.56
CA ALA A 90 13.94 -11.41 4.40
C ALA A 90 13.41 -10.05 3.95
N GLN A 91 14.28 -9.10 3.77
CA GLN A 91 14.01 -7.81 3.17
C GLN A 91 13.62 -8.03 1.70
N VAL A 92 12.33 -7.92 1.38
CA VAL A 92 11.88 -8.01 -0.01
C VAL A 92 12.20 -6.67 -0.68
N VAL A 93 13.24 -6.65 -1.48
CA VAL A 93 13.60 -5.48 -2.29
C VAL A 93 12.68 -5.44 -3.50
N VAL A 94 11.75 -4.50 -3.50
CA VAL A 94 10.85 -4.24 -4.62
C VAL A 94 11.63 -3.65 -5.77
N GLY A 95 11.41 -4.16 -6.99
CA GLY A 95 12.10 -3.66 -8.17
C GLY A 95 13.55 -4.14 -8.32
N GLY A 96 13.99 -5.07 -7.48
CA GLY A 96 15.29 -5.72 -7.65
C GLY A 96 15.35 -6.60 -8.92
N ALA A 97 16.57 -6.95 -9.35
CA ALA A 97 16.80 -7.76 -10.55
C ALA A 97 15.98 -9.06 -10.55
N GLU A 98 15.85 -9.73 -9.40
CA GLU A 98 15.06 -10.96 -9.26
C GLU A 98 13.58 -10.75 -9.60
N THR A 99 12.99 -9.62 -9.18
CA THR A 99 11.59 -9.29 -9.48
C THR A 99 11.41 -9.02 -10.98
N VAL A 100 12.35 -8.30 -11.59
CA VAL A 100 12.33 -8.02 -13.04
C VAL A 100 12.41 -9.31 -13.83
N ASP A 101 13.36 -10.20 -13.49
CA ASP A 101 13.53 -11.49 -14.14
C ASP A 101 12.27 -12.36 -14.01
N TRP A 102 11.64 -12.35 -12.85
CA TRP A 102 10.41 -13.10 -12.61
C TRP A 102 9.24 -12.57 -13.46
N VAL A 103 9.07 -11.24 -13.54
CA VAL A 103 8.05 -10.61 -14.38
C VAL A 103 8.32 -10.86 -15.86
N MET A 104 9.58 -10.82 -16.30
CA MET A 104 9.97 -11.18 -17.68
C MET A 104 9.57 -12.62 -18.02
N ALA A 105 9.90 -13.57 -17.14
CA ALA A 105 9.53 -14.97 -17.35
C ALA A 105 7.99 -15.18 -17.42
N LYS A 106 7.21 -14.42 -16.64
CA LYS A 106 5.75 -14.44 -16.73
C LYS A 106 5.24 -13.84 -18.03
N ALA A 107 5.81 -12.73 -18.49
CA ALA A 107 5.47 -12.12 -19.77
C ALA A 107 5.70 -13.09 -20.93
N GLU A 108 6.85 -13.75 -20.99
CA GLU A 108 7.15 -14.76 -22.01
C GLU A 108 6.14 -15.92 -22.03
N GLN A 109 5.71 -16.40 -20.85
CA GLN A 109 4.70 -17.46 -20.73
C GLN A 109 3.33 -17.07 -21.32
N THR A 110 3.01 -15.76 -21.29
CA THR A 110 1.76 -15.23 -21.84
C THR A 110 1.89 -14.73 -23.28
N GLY A 111 3.08 -14.83 -23.87
CA GLY A 111 3.38 -14.35 -25.22
C GLY A 111 3.61 -12.84 -25.31
N ALA A 112 3.71 -12.15 -24.16
CA ALA A 112 4.09 -10.76 -24.12
C ALA A 112 5.62 -10.63 -24.13
N SER A 113 6.13 -9.50 -24.67
CA SER A 113 7.56 -9.24 -24.72
C SER A 113 7.82 -7.82 -24.23
N TYR A 114 8.46 -7.71 -23.09
CA TYR A 114 8.89 -6.43 -22.49
C TYR A 114 10.39 -6.44 -22.25
N THR A 115 10.99 -5.27 -22.32
CA THR A 115 12.40 -5.12 -21.93
C THR A 115 12.52 -4.97 -20.41
N ALA A 116 13.66 -5.34 -19.86
CA ALA A 116 13.93 -5.15 -18.43
C ALA A 116 13.77 -3.66 -18.02
N ALA A 117 14.16 -2.72 -18.90
CA ALA A 117 14.00 -1.29 -18.65
C ALA A 117 12.54 -0.86 -18.57
N GLN A 118 11.64 -1.41 -19.40
CA GLN A 118 10.20 -1.14 -19.34
C GLN A 118 9.58 -1.66 -18.05
N ILE A 119 9.90 -2.89 -17.67
CA ILE A 119 9.43 -3.49 -16.42
C ILE A 119 9.92 -2.67 -15.23
N HIS A 120 11.21 -2.34 -15.19
CA HIS A 120 11.80 -1.56 -14.11
C HIS A 120 11.10 -0.19 -13.97
N ALA A 121 10.84 0.52 -15.07
CA ALA A 121 10.15 1.80 -15.04
C ALA A 121 8.72 1.69 -14.46
N VAL A 122 7.99 0.62 -14.80
CA VAL A 122 6.65 0.37 -14.25
C VAL A 122 6.71 0.07 -12.76
N LEU A 123 7.66 -0.78 -12.32
CA LEU A 123 7.82 -1.14 -10.91
C LEU A 123 8.24 0.06 -10.06
N ASP A 124 9.12 0.91 -10.57
CA ASP A 124 9.58 2.12 -9.89
C ASP A 124 8.43 3.13 -9.72
N ALA A 125 7.66 3.35 -10.78
CA ALA A 125 6.45 4.17 -10.71
C ALA A 125 5.40 3.59 -9.75
N GLN A 126 5.21 2.26 -9.72
CA GLN A 126 4.33 1.59 -8.77
C GLN A 126 4.78 1.81 -7.32
N MET A 127 6.08 1.76 -7.05
CA MET A 127 6.62 2.05 -5.72
C MET A 127 6.30 3.47 -5.28
N THR A 128 6.53 4.43 -6.16
CA THR A 128 6.20 5.84 -5.90
C THR A 128 4.70 6.01 -5.62
N TYR A 129 3.82 5.32 -6.38
CA TYR A 129 2.38 5.33 -6.10
C TYR A 129 2.06 4.80 -4.69
N LEU A 130 2.67 3.68 -4.29
CA LEU A 130 2.46 3.09 -2.96
C LEU A 130 2.94 4.00 -1.82
N GLU A 131 4.00 4.78 -2.04
CA GLU A 131 4.45 5.82 -1.11
C GLU A 131 3.44 6.96 -1.03
N VAL A 132 2.95 7.44 -2.18
CA VAL A 132 1.98 8.54 -2.25
C VAL A 132 0.69 8.21 -1.52
N ILE A 133 0.17 6.98 -1.66
CA ILE A 133 -1.02 6.54 -0.92
C ILE A 133 -0.73 6.15 0.53
N GLY A 134 0.54 6.14 0.96
CA GLY A 134 0.95 5.77 2.31
C GLY A 134 0.85 4.27 2.62
N ALA A 135 0.85 3.43 1.58
CA ALA A 135 0.83 1.97 1.74
C ALA A 135 2.18 1.41 2.19
N ILE A 136 3.26 2.11 1.84
CA ILE A 136 4.62 1.86 2.31
C ILE A 136 5.17 3.14 2.96
N GLY A 137 5.93 2.97 4.05
CA GLY A 137 6.60 4.10 4.69
C GLY A 137 7.78 4.60 3.87
N PRO A 138 8.26 5.83 4.12
CA PRO A 138 9.50 6.29 3.51
C PRO A 138 10.63 5.32 3.84
N GLU A 139 11.47 5.04 2.86
CA GLU A 139 12.66 4.19 3.03
C GLU A 139 13.44 4.65 4.27
N ALA A 140 13.67 3.72 5.19
CA ALA A 140 14.47 4.03 6.37
C ALA A 140 15.84 4.51 5.88
N ALA A 141 16.17 5.77 6.19
CA ALA A 141 17.48 6.31 5.87
C ALA A 141 18.56 5.34 6.40
N PRO A 142 19.59 5.03 5.60
CA PRO A 142 20.68 4.16 6.06
C PRO A 142 21.23 4.76 7.35
N GLY A 143 21.15 3.98 8.43
CA GLY A 143 21.46 4.44 9.78
C GLY A 143 22.85 5.06 9.86
N GLU A 144 22.93 6.25 10.46
CA GLU A 144 24.17 6.84 10.94
C GLU A 144 24.78 5.98 12.05
#